data_8a21bee8155b7ad9107faa0abcf74bc0
#
_entry.id   8a21bee8155b7ad9107faa0abcf74bc0
#
_cell.length_a   1.000
_cell.length_b   1.000
_cell.length_c   1.000
_cell.angle_alpha   90.00
_cell.angle_beta   90.00
_cell.angle_gamma   90.00
#
_symmetry.space_group_name_H-M   'P 1'
#
loop_
_entity.id
_entity.type
_entity.pdbx_description
1 polymer ?
#
loop_
_entity_poly.entity_id
_entity_poly.type
_entity_poly.pdbx_seq_one_letter_code
_entity_poly.pdbx_strand_id
1 'polypeptide(L)'
;MKTLTKLREVLETYQHLFVILLTLFLVSTSGWLMMGRALRANASVWDILHVYLGLLAGIFSVTMLAINLMRGQWRQYFPYLVGDFTQLSNDVCGLKRGKLPLAGGRGLFSVVEGIGMLLFVAVSVTGLMWFLTQGCSEALNWRSYHHSLAHGFIVFMVIHALFALSHLLDFIRR
;
A
#
# COMPACT_ATOMS: atom_id res chain seq x y z
N MET A 1 22.00 13.22 17.22
CA MET A 1 21.99 11.82 16.77
C MET A 1 20.95 10.97 17.51
N LYS A 2 20.94 10.88 18.85
CA LYS A 2 19.98 10.03 19.61
C LYS A 2 18.50 10.33 19.35
N THR A 3 18.11 11.59 19.11
CA THR A 3 16.73 11.99 18.85
C THR A 3 16.23 11.49 17.48
N LEU A 4 17.08 11.54 16.45
CA LEU A 4 16.76 11.02 15.12
C LEU A 4 16.58 9.50 15.10
N THR A 5 17.41 8.78 15.86
CA THR A 5 17.30 7.32 16.01
C THR A 5 15.98 6.95 16.69
N LYS A 6 15.61 7.65 17.76
CA LYS A 6 14.36 7.42 18.49
C LYS A 6 13.13 7.75 17.64
N LEU A 7 13.17 8.85 16.87
CA LEU A 7 12.09 9.21 15.94
C LEU A 7 11.92 8.12 14.86
N ARG A 8 13.01 7.62 14.32
CA ARG A 8 13.01 6.53 13.34
C ARG A 8 12.38 5.27 13.92
N GLU A 9 12.76 4.85 15.14
CA GLU A 9 12.20 3.67 15.80
C GLU A 9 10.68 3.79 16.02
N VAL A 10 10.22 4.96 16.48
CA VAL A 10 8.79 5.25 16.63
C VAL A 10 8.08 5.19 15.28
N LEU A 11 8.66 5.79 14.24
CA LEU A 11 8.09 5.79 12.90
C LEU A 11 7.97 4.35 12.36
N GLU A 12 9.01 3.56 12.51
CA GLU A 12 9.04 2.15 12.09
C GLU A 12 8.00 1.29 12.83
N THR A 13 7.79 1.55 14.12
CA THR A 13 6.84 0.79 14.94
C THR A 13 5.39 1.11 14.61
N TYR A 14 5.07 2.40 14.42
CA TYR A 14 3.68 2.85 14.25
C TYR A 14 3.27 3.12 12.81
N GLN A 15 4.22 3.22 11.88
CA GLN A 15 3.94 3.56 10.47
C GLN A 15 2.90 2.62 9.84
N HIS A 16 2.99 1.32 10.09
CA HIS A 16 2.06 0.34 9.53
C HIS A 16 0.63 0.59 10.03
N LEU A 17 0.46 0.86 11.32
CA LEU A 17 -0.85 1.21 11.89
C LEU A 17 -1.41 2.50 11.28
N PHE A 18 -0.58 3.54 11.14
CA PHE A 18 -1.01 4.79 10.50
C PHE A 18 -1.42 4.58 9.04
N VAL A 19 -0.66 3.79 8.29
CA VAL A 19 -1.00 3.43 6.91
C VAL A 19 -2.33 2.70 6.84
N ILE A 20 -2.58 1.71 7.71
CA ILE A 20 -3.86 0.99 7.76
C ILE A 20 -5.01 1.97 8.02
N LEU A 21 -4.91 2.82 9.03
CA LEU A 21 -5.98 3.77 9.39
C LEU A 21 -6.25 4.77 8.26
N LEU A 22 -5.18 5.33 7.66
CA LEU A 22 -5.30 6.26 6.54
C LEU A 22 -5.92 5.60 5.31
N THR A 23 -5.45 4.42 4.93
CA THR A 23 -5.95 3.74 3.73
C THR A 23 -7.38 3.27 3.91
N LEU A 24 -7.76 2.75 5.07
CA LEU A 24 -9.15 2.41 5.37
C LEU A 24 -10.06 3.63 5.29
N PHE A 25 -9.64 4.76 5.87
CA PHE A 25 -10.39 6.03 5.77
C PHE A 25 -10.54 6.47 4.32
N LEU A 26 -9.45 6.55 3.56
CA LEU A 26 -9.44 7.00 2.17
C LEU A 26 -10.30 6.11 1.27
N VAL A 27 -10.23 4.80 1.44
CA VAL A 27 -11.02 3.84 0.66
C VAL A 27 -12.50 3.92 1.04
N SER A 28 -12.84 3.94 2.33
CA SER A 28 -14.24 3.98 2.80
C SER A 28 -14.95 5.27 2.40
N THR A 29 -14.22 6.38 2.30
CA THR A 29 -14.78 7.69 1.90
C THR A 29 -14.76 7.94 0.40
N SER A 30 -14.06 7.12 -0.38
CA SER A 30 -13.88 7.33 -1.83
C SER A 30 -15.17 7.35 -2.65
N GLY A 31 -16.21 6.65 -2.20
CA GLY A 31 -17.52 6.61 -2.87
C GLY A 31 -18.30 7.93 -2.83
N TRP A 32 -17.94 8.86 -1.95
CA TRP A 32 -18.63 10.15 -1.79
C TRP A 32 -17.91 11.31 -2.47
N LEU A 33 -16.78 11.05 -3.15
CA LEU A 33 -15.96 12.07 -3.76
C LEU A 33 -16.56 12.59 -5.06
N MET A 34 -16.62 13.91 -5.18
CA MET A 34 -17.10 14.61 -6.37
C MET A 34 -15.99 15.49 -6.97
N MET A 35 -14.85 14.87 -7.31
CA MET A 35 -13.71 15.58 -7.87
C MET A 35 -13.69 15.50 -9.40
N GLY A 36 -13.37 16.64 -10.04
CA GLY A 36 -13.19 16.77 -11.48
C GLY A 36 -11.75 17.08 -11.85
N ARG A 37 -11.55 18.12 -12.67
CA ARG A 37 -10.22 18.63 -13.03
C ARG A 37 -9.49 19.33 -11.89
N ALA A 38 -10.23 19.81 -10.90
CA ALA A 38 -9.70 20.49 -9.73
C ALA A 38 -10.63 20.30 -8.54
N LEU A 39 -10.13 20.60 -7.35
CA LEU A 39 -10.94 20.74 -6.16
C LEU A 39 -11.87 21.94 -6.33
N ARG A 40 -13.17 21.74 -6.14
CA ARG A 40 -14.18 22.79 -6.36
C ARG A 40 -14.14 23.82 -5.23
N ALA A 41 -14.56 25.06 -5.51
CA ALA A 41 -14.65 26.11 -4.49
C ALA A 41 -15.62 25.75 -3.35
N ASN A 42 -16.64 24.94 -3.63
CA ASN A 42 -17.61 24.39 -2.68
C ASN A 42 -17.38 22.90 -2.45
N ALA A 43 -16.11 22.47 -2.45
CA ALA A 43 -15.77 21.07 -2.21
C ALA A 43 -16.29 20.59 -0.85
N SER A 44 -16.75 19.35 -0.80
CA SER A 44 -17.17 18.73 0.44
C SER A 44 -15.98 18.52 1.39
N VAL A 45 -16.26 18.38 2.67
CA VAL A 45 -15.22 18.02 3.65
C VAL A 45 -14.53 16.70 3.27
N TRP A 46 -15.26 15.76 2.67
CA TRP A 46 -14.72 14.49 2.20
C TRP A 46 -13.74 14.65 1.05
N ASP A 47 -14.03 15.54 0.08
CA ASP A 47 -13.10 15.86 -1.00
C ASP A 47 -11.80 16.43 -0.45
N ILE A 48 -11.91 17.40 0.48
CA ILE A 48 -10.76 18.07 1.12
C ILE A 48 -9.92 17.06 1.93
N LEU A 49 -10.56 16.30 2.80
CA LEU A 49 -9.87 15.30 3.62
C LEU A 49 -9.19 14.23 2.77
N HIS A 50 -9.86 13.73 1.71
CA HIS A 50 -9.28 12.73 0.82
C HIS A 50 -8.01 13.26 0.14
N VAL A 51 -8.02 14.48 -0.35
CA VAL A 51 -6.86 15.09 -1.01
C VAL A 51 -5.69 15.22 -0.03
N TYR A 52 -5.89 15.89 1.11
CA TYR A 52 -4.78 16.19 2.03
C TYR A 52 -4.29 14.95 2.80
N LEU A 53 -5.18 14.08 3.23
CA LEU A 53 -4.78 12.81 3.84
C LEU A 53 -4.19 11.84 2.82
N GLY A 54 -4.62 11.91 1.55
CA GLY A 54 -4.00 11.18 0.45
C GLY A 54 -2.56 11.63 0.19
N LEU A 55 -2.27 12.93 0.22
CA LEU A 55 -0.90 13.45 0.14
C LEU A 55 -0.05 13.00 1.34
N LEU A 56 -0.62 13.01 2.55
CA LEU A 56 0.05 12.47 3.75
C LEU A 56 0.33 10.97 3.61
N ALA A 57 -0.64 10.20 3.11
CA ALA A 57 -0.47 8.77 2.83
C ALA A 57 0.65 8.54 1.79
N GLY A 58 0.82 9.45 0.84
CA GLY A 58 1.92 9.44 -0.13
C GLY A 58 3.30 9.53 0.53
N ILE A 59 3.47 10.37 1.53
CA ILE A 59 4.72 10.44 2.31
C ILE A 59 4.98 9.10 3.00
N PHE A 60 3.96 8.51 3.63
CA PHE A 60 4.10 7.20 4.27
C PHE A 60 4.37 6.07 3.28
N SER A 61 3.80 6.11 2.06
CA SER A 61 4.05 5.11 1.04
C SER A 61 5.52 5.07 0.61
N VAL A 62 6.11 6.25 0.37
CA VAL A 62 7.52 6.36 -0.02
C VAL A 62 8.45 5.99 1.14
N THR A 63 8.19 6.47 2.35
CA THR A 63 9.01 6.14 3.52
C THR A 63 8.96 4.66 3.86
N MET A 64 7.78 4.03 3.77
CA MET A 64 7.62 2.60 4.00
C MET A 64 8.41 1.76 2.99
N LEU A 65 8.30 2.08 1.69
CA LEU A 65 9.09 1.41 0.65
C LEU A 65 10.59 1.62 0.87
N ALA A 66 11.03 2.86 1.12
CA ALA A 66 12.43 3.21 1.32
C ALA A 66 13.04 2.47 2.52
N ILE A 67 12.36 2.43 3.67
CA ILE A 67 12.83 1.74 4.87
C ILE A 67 13.02 0.24 4.60
N ASN A 68 12.05 -0.41 3.95
CA ASN A 68 12.13 -1.82 3.61
C ASN A 68 13.26 -2.13 2.61
N LEU A 69 13.47 -1.26 1.62
CA LEU A 69 14.58 -1.41 0.66
C LEU A 69 15.95 -1.20 1.34
N MET A 70 16.09 -0.17 2.17
CA MET A 70 17.35 0.16 2.86
C MET A 70 17.77 -0.89 3.89
N ARG A 71 16.82 -1.63 4.47
CA ARG A 71 17.09 -2.76 5.38
C ARG A 71 17.60 -4.01 4.67
N GLY A 72 17.77 -3.98 3.36
CA GLY A 72 18.18 -5.12 2.55
C GLY A 72 17.07 -6.17 2.36
N GLN A 73 15.84 -5.85 2.77
CA GLN A 73 14.68 -6.75 2.63
C GLN A 73 14.11 -6.78 1.21
N TRP A 74 14.65 -5.97 0.29
CA TRP A 74 14.18 -5.96 -1.10
C TRP A 74 14.22 -7.35 -1.76
N ARG A 75 15.19 -8.19 -1.42
CA ARG A 75 15.28 -9.58 -1.91
C ARG A 75 14.15 -10.47 -1.38
N GLN A 76 13.60 -10.12 -0.23
CA GLN A 76 12.46 -10.82 0.36
C GLN A 76 11.17 -10.46 -0.37
N TYR A 77 10.95 -9.17 -0.62
CA TYR A 77 9.73 -8.68 -1.26
C TYR A 77 9.74 -8.85 -2.78
N PHE A 78 10.93 -8.89 -3.40
CA PHE A 78 11.13 -8.99 -4.85
C PHE A 78 12.09 -10.11 -5.22
N PRO A 79 11.83 -11.37 -4.78
CA PRO A 79 12.76 -12.50 -5.02
C PRO A 79 12.95 -12.79 -6.50
N TYR A 80 11.97 -12.47 -7.34
CA TYR A 80 12.02 -12.64 -8.79
C TYR A 80 13.10 -11.75 -9.46
N LEU A 81 13.49 -10.63 -8.84
CA LEU A 81 14.59 -9.79 -9.35
C LEU A 81 15.97 -10.45 -9.20
N VAL A 82 16.09 -11.43 -8.32
CA VAL A 82 17.32 -12.22 -8.13
C VAL A 82 17.20 -13.66 -8.63
N GLY A 83 16.10 -13.99 -9.33
CA GLY A 83 15.87 -15.33 -9.89
C GLY A 83 15.53 -16.40 -8.85
N ASP A 84 15.19 -16.02 -7.62
CA ASP A 84 14.86 -16.97 -6.53
C ASP A 84 13.34 -17.20 -6.47
N PHE A 85 12.90 -18.27 -7.09
CA PHE A 85 11.50 -18.69 -7.12
C PHE A 85 11.20 -19.89 -6.20
N THR A 86 12.18 -20.37 -5.45
CA THR A 86 12.09 -21.64 -4.73
C THR A 86 10.95 -21.63 -3.71
N GLN A 87 10.92 -20.66 -2.81
CA GLN A 87 9.87 -20.56 -1.80
C GLN A 87 8.52 -20.17 -2.43
N LEU A 88 8.50 -19.26 -3.40
CA LEU A 88 7.29 -18.86 -4.11
C LEU A 88 6.61 -20.05 -4.79
N SER A 89 7.40 -20.90 -5.48
CA SER A 89 6.88 -22.12 -6.12
C SER A 89 6.32 -23.10 -5.09
N ASN A 90 7.02 -23.30 -3.98
CA ASN A 90 6.58 -24.17 -2.90
C ASN A 90 5.27 -23.67 -2.27
N ASP A 91 5.13 -22.37 -2.05
CA ASP A 91 3.92 -21.78 -1.48
C ASP A 91 2.72 -21.93 -2.44
N VAL A 92 2.93 -21.67 -3.75
CA VAL A 92 1.87 -21.86 -4.76
C VAL A 92 1.44 -23.32 -4.86
N CYS A 93 2.40 -24.27 -4.84
CA CYS A 93 2.08 -25.69 -4.81
C CYS A 93 1.42 -26.11 -3.49
N GLY A 94 1.80 -25.46 -2.37
CA GLY A 94 1.20 -25.66 -1.05
C GLY A 94 -0.26 -25.24 -1.02
N LEU A 95 -0.61 -24.09 -1.59
CA LEU A 95 -1.99 -23.61 -1.68
C LEU A 95 -2.91 -24.59 -2.40
N LYS A 96 -2.44 -25.22 -3.49
CA LYS A 96 -3.22 -26.26 -4.20
C LYS A 96 -3.52 -27.48 -3.31
N ARG A 97 -2.76 -27.67 -2.25
CA ARG A 97 -2.92 -28.76 -1.27
C ARG A 97 -3.59 -28.28 0.04
N GLY A 98 -4.15 -27.08 0.06
CA GLY A 98 -4.79 -26.48 1.23
C GLY A 98 -3.81 -26.04 2.33
N LYS A 99 -2.51 -25.90 2.02
CA LYS A 99 -1.51 -25.39 2.97
C LYS A 99 -1.36 -23.89 2.83
N LEU A 100 -1.32 -23.17 3.96
CA LEU A 100 -1.09 -21.73 3.95
C LEU A 100 0.38 -21.43 3.60
N PRO A 101 0.65 -20.32 2.84
CA PRO A 101 1.99 -19.84 2.61
C PRO A 101 2.68 -19.50 3.93
N LEU A 102 3.98 -19.71 4.00
CA LEU A 102 4.76 -19.38 5.19
C LEU A 102 4.84 -17.85 5.37
N ALA A 103 4.60 -17.38 6.58
CA ALA A 103 4.84 -15.99 6.94
C ALA A 103 6.34 -15.72 7.00
N GLY A 104 6.77 -14.62 6.36
CA GLY A 104 8.19 -14.26 6.25
C GLY A 104 8.93 -15.03 5.15
N GLY A 105 10.18 -14.69 4.92
CA GLY A 105 10.99 -15.29 3.85
C GLY A 105 10.65 -14.72 2.46
N ARG A 106 11.04 -15.46 1.38
CA ARG A 106 10.90 -15.02 -0.01
C ARG A 106 9.72 -15.68 -0.72
N GLY A 107 8.66 -15.93 0.03
CA GLY A 107 7.47 -16.64 -0.44
C GLY A 107 6.37 -15.74 -0.99
N LEU A 108 5.21 -16.36 -1.24
CA LEU A 108 4.06 -15.70 -1.85
C LEU A 108 3.56 -14.50 -1.02
N PHE A 109 3.55 -14.62 0.31
CA PHE A 109 3.09 -13.55 1.19
C PHE A 109 3.95 -12.28 1.02
N SER A 110 5.29 -12.41 1.07
CA SER A 110 6.20 -11.27 0.90
C SER A 110 6.16 -10.67 -0.51
N VAL A 111 5.94 -11.48 -1.54
CA VAL A 111 5.74 -10.98 -2.92
C VAL A 111 4.47 -10.13 -3.01
N VAL A 112 3.37 -10.58 -2.40
CA VAL A 112 2.12 -9.81 -2.34
C VAL A 112 2.33 -8.49 -1.59
N GLU A 113 3.06 -8.50 -0.47
CA GLU A 113 3.43 -7.26 0.26
C GLU A 113 4.28 -6.32 -0.60
N GLY A 114 5.27 -6.84 -1.33
CA GLY A 114 6.10 -6.06 -2.25
C GLY A 114 5.28 -5.38 -3.34
N ILE A 115 4.38 -6.12 -3.99
CA ILE A 115 3.44 -5.57 -4.98
C ILE A 115 2.54 -4.51 -4.34
N GLY A 116 2.04 -4.74 -3.14
CA GLY A 116 1.22 -3.79 -2.40
C GLY A 116 1.94 -2.47 -2.10
N MET A 117 3.21 -2.53 -1.70
CA MET A 117 4.03 -1.32 -1.50
C MET A 117 4.20 -0.53 -2.81
N LEU A 118 4.44 -1.20 -3.93
CA LEU A 118 4.55 -0.54 -5.25
C LEU A 118 3.21 0.07 -5.69
N LEU A 119 2.10 -0.65 -5.50
CA LEU A 119 0.76 -0.13 -5.80
C LEU A 119 0.43 1.09 -4.94
N PHE A 120 0.79 1.06 -3.64
CA PHE A 120 0.55 2.18 -2.74
C PHE A 120 1.31 3.44 -3.19
N VAL A 121 2.58 3.30 -3.58
CA VAL A 121 3.35 4.40 -4.16
C VAL A 121 2.73 4.87 -5.47
N ALA A 122 2.34 3.97 -6.36
CA ALA A 122 1.77 4.32 -7.67
C ALA A 122 0.42 5.08 -7.53
N VAL A 123 -0.46 4.64 -6.63
CA VAL A 123 -1.71 5.35 -6.29
C VAL A 123 -1.39 6.74 -5.74
N SER A 124 -0.42 6.84 -4.83
CA SER A 124 -0.03 8.12 -4.22
C SER A 124 0.57 9.09 -5.26
N VAL A 125 1.42 8.61 -6.15
CA VAL A 125 2.02 9.41 -7.23
C VAL A 125 0.94 9.93 -8.17
N THR A 126 -0.01 9.09 -8.58
CA THR A 126 -1.08 9.54 -9.49
C THR A 126 -2.02 10.54 -8.82
N GLY A 127 -2.28 10.41 -7.51
CA GLY A 127 -3.01 11.40 -6.72
C GLY A 127 -2.27 12.74 -6.62
N LEU A 128 -0.95 12.69 -6.37
CA LEU A 128 -0.09 13.87 -6.36
C LEU A 128 -0.05 14.55 -7.73
N MET A 129 0.07 13.79 -8.83
CA MET A 129 0.07 14.33 -10.18
C MET A 129 -1.27 15.01 -10.51
N TRP A 130 -2.39 14.41 -10.11
CA TRP A 130 -3.69 15.08 -10.21
C TRP A 130 -3.69 16.41 -9.45
N PHE A 131 -3.17 16.42 -8.21
CA PHE A 131 -3.12 17.62 -7.38
C PHE A 131 -2.28 18.73 -8.01
N LEU A 132 -1.13 18.39 -8.62
CA LEU A 132 -0.22 19.35 -9.26
C LEU A 132 -0.74 19.87 -10.60
N THR A 133 -1.58 19.10 -11.30
CA THR A 133 -2.13 19.46 -12.63
C THR A 133 -3.55 19.99 -12.56
N GLN A 134 -4.03 20.37 -11.36
CA GLN A 134 -5.38 20.91 -11.20
C GLN A 134 -5.65 22.08 -12.16
N GLY A 135 -6.84 22.06 -12.77
CA GLY A 135 -7.26 23.05 -13.78
C GLY A 135 -6.83 22.71 -15.21
N CYS A 136 -5.82 21.87 -15.40
CA CYS A 136 -5.36 21.45 -16.73
C CYS A 136 -6.16 20.22 -17.25
N SER A 137 -6.06 19.95 -18.55
CA SER A 137 -6.68 18.77 -19.20
C SER A 137 -6.11 17.47 -18.66
N GLU A 138 -4.80 17.43 -18.36
CA GLU A 138 -4.08 16.27 -17.85
C GLU A 138 -4.62 15.78 -16.50
N ALA A 139 -5.21 16.65 -15.69
CA ALA A 139 -5.78 16.28 -14.40
C ALA A 139 -6.83 15.16 -14.52
N LEU A 140 -7.62 15.13 -15.59
CA LEU A 140 -8.59 14.06 -15.82
C LEU A 140 -7.92 12.70 -16.10
N ASN A 141 -6.80 12.71 -16.82
CA ASN A 141 -6.03 11.50 -17.08
C ASN A 141 -5.42 10.95 -15.78
N TRP A 142 -4.80 11.82 -14.99
CA TRP A 142 -4.24 11.42 -13.69
C TRP A 142 -5.30 10.93 -12.72
N ARG A 143 -6.49 11.55 -12.71
CA ARG A 143 -7.64 11.04 -11.95
C ARG A 143 -8.04 9.63 -12.40
N SER A 144 -8.09 9.37 -13.70
CA SER A 144 -8.43 8.06 -14.25
C SER A 144 -7.39 7.00 -13.85
N TYR A 145 -6.10 7.31 -13.95
CA TYR A 145 -5.02 6.42 -13.51
C TYR A 145 -5.07 6.14 -12.01
N HIS A 146 -5.29 7.21 -11.20
CA HIS A 146 -5.46 7.07 -9.76
C HIS A 146 -6.61 6.11 -9.42
N HIS A 147 -7.76 6.29 -10.05
CA HIS A 147 -8.93 5.44 -9.84
C HIS A 147 -8.64 3.97 -10.21
N SER A 148 -8.02 3.72 -11.35
CA SER A 148 -7.66 2.35 -11.78
C SER A 148 -6.68 1.68 -10.82
N LEU A 149 -5.62 2.40 -10.42
CA LEU A 149 -4.63 1.89 -9.48
C LEU A 149 -5.20 1.71 -8.07
N ALA A 150 -6.12 2.59 -7.63
CA ALA A 150 -6.81 2.45 -6.36
C ALA A 150 -7.64 1.17 -6.29
N HIS A 151 -8.31 0.75 -7.37
CA HIS A 151 -8.98 -0.55 -7.41
C HIS A 151 -8.01 -1.71 -7.26
N GLY A 152 -6.86 -1.66 -7.95
CA GLY A 152 -5.79 -2.67 -7.75
C GLY A 152 -5.28 -2.71 -6.31
N PHE A 153 -5.13 -1.54 -5.69
CA PHE A 153 -4.70 -1.44 -4.29
C PHE A 153 -5.78 -1.97 -3.32
N ILE A 154 -7.07 -1.75 -3.58
CA ILE A 154 -8.16 -2.34 -2.79
C ILE A 154 -8.14 -3.87 -2.88
N VAL A 155 -7.95 -4.44 -4.07
CA VAL A 155 -7.81 -5.90 -4.24
C VAL A 155 -6.61 -6.42 -3.43
N PHE A 156 -5.47 -5.73 -3.50
CA PHE A 156 -4.31 -6.06 -2.66
C PHE A 156 -4.66 -6.04 -1.17
N MET A 157 -5.33 -4.98 -0.68
CA MET A 157 -5.71 -4.87 0.74
C MET A 157 -6.57 -6.05 1.20
N VAL A 158 -7.52 -6.48 0.38
CA VAL A 158 -8.37 -7.65 0.67
C VAL A 158 -7.52 -8.92 0.77
N ILE A 159 -6.66 -9.18 -0.22
CA ILE A 159 -5.77 -10.36 -0.23
C ILE A 159 -4.82 -10.34 0.98
N HIS A 160 -4.22 -9.20 1.26
CA HIS A 160 -3.30 -9.02 2.39
C HIS A 160 -4.01 -9.28 3.73
N ALA A 161 -5.21 -8.74 3.90
CA ALA A 161 -6.01 -8.96 5.11
C ALA A 161 -6.42 -10.43 5.28
N LEU A 162 -6.79 -11.12 4.19
CA LEU A 162 -7.11 -12.56 4.22
C LEU A 162 -5.90 -13.40 4.63
N PHE A 163 -4.70 -13.10 4.11
CA PHE A 163 -3.49 -13.76 4.53
C PHE A 163 -3.14 -13.50 6.00
N ALA A 164 -3.21 -12.24 6.44
CA ALA A 164 -2.96 -11.88 7.83
C ALA A 164 -3.94 -12.59 8.79
N LEU A 165 -5.24 -12.62 8.44
CA LEU A 165 -6.25 -13.32 9.23
C LEU A 165 -6.01 -14.83 9.25
N SER A 166 -5.63 -15.44 8.14
CA SER A 166 -5.36 -16.88 8.08
C SER A 166 -4.17 -17.29 8.97
N HIS A 167 -3.11 -16.46 9.01
CA HIS A 167 -1.98 -16.68 9.93
C HIS A 167 -2.36 -16.50 11.39
N LEU A 168 -3.20 -15.51 11.71
CA LEU A 168 -3.72 -15.30 13.06
C LEU A 168 -4.54 -16.51 13.53
N LEU A 169 -5.41 -17.04 12.67
CA LEU A 169 -6.23 -18.22 12.98
C LEU A 169 -5.36 -19.47 13.18
N ASP A 170 -4.31 -19.66 12.38
CA ASP A 170 -3.38 -20.79 12.57
C ASP A 170 -2.60 -20.67 13.90
N PHE A 171 -2.20 -19.46 14.27
CA PHE A 171 -1.56 -19.18 15.55
C PHE A 171 -2.46 -19.50 16.76
N ILE A 172 -3.76 -19.13 16.69
CA ILE A 172 -4.72 -19.37 17.80
C ILE A 172 -5.07 -20.88 17.94
N ARG A 173 -5.01 -21.63 16.85
CA ARG A 173 -5.35 -23.07 16.84
C ARG A 173 -4.23 -24.00 17.33
N ARG A 174 -3.01 -23.48 17.43
CA ARG A 174 -1.85 -24.22 18.00
C ARG A 174 -1.76 -24.06 19.50
#